data_1e65b70c29965b4cd11ec95ffee24234
#
_entry.id   1e65b70c29965b4cd11ec95ffee24234
#
_cell.length_a   1.000
_cell.length_b   1.000
_cell.length_c   1.000
_cell.angle_alpha   90.00
_cell.angle_beta   90.00
_cell.angle_gamma   90.00
#
_symmetry.space_group_name_H-M   'P 1'
#
loop_
_entity.id
_entity.type
_entity.pdbx_description
1 polymer ?
#
loop_
_entity_poly.entity_id
_entity_poly.type
_entity_poly.pdbx_seq_one_letter_code
_entity_poly.pdbx_strand_id
1 'polypeptide(L)'
;MGRLFHLILLLNSIHCFSQIQLEVQHRNALFFYDEVINRFTVIDDSTGIHTYNLKTKNWEFQPYDFHLDIPFNDFLAQSIAVTRKGKTTLFVDEGCGIIYEFGKHSLSRIDNSFRHKNQYSSTVFVRNGDPYMFGGYGLFSFKNFFTHFDSAEKEWFKLIVLGVKPKPRRAATSVLTKDALFIFGGVGEVSEHVRSFNDCWKFSFTTNTWKKLGILNPEIPQVFFWSRKNLIQDDLDNVTYYLTPERIFELRPKSNTAIVYQNTKIDKYQNILQEGPYLLLREFNNSTQKCSFTVRPKAAFFRPLISKEIPIYSNENKPNVWVAIGIAFIFIGLLVVWFIPKLKNRNTLLFSPTESQLVDLFFAKHNQGVEINLLNDLVNIGDPSIDTLKKRREQLLRELKITLSKHYQLDQNDIFREERMLSDKRMKIIFLNDDVFQKLLKLKKS
;
A
#
# COMPACT_ATOMS: atom_id res chain seq x y z
N MET A 1 -26.53 -23.24 -59.88
CA MET A 1 -26.67 -23.98 -58.60
C MET A 1 -25.47 -23.77 -57.64
N GLY A 2 -24.21 -23.61 -58.13
CA GLY A 2 -23.04 -23.48 -57.24
C GLY A 2 -22.93 -22.23 -56.36
N ARG A 3 -23.52 -21.10 -56.79
CA ARG A 3 -23.47 -19.84 -55.99
C ARG A 3 -24.43 -19.80 -54.79
N LEU A 4 -25.52 -20.57 -54.86
CA LEU A 4 -26.48 -20.65 -53.75
C LEU A 4 -25.96 -21.52 -52.60
N PHE A 5 -25.12 -22.51 -52.92
CA PHE A 5 -24.53 -23.42 -51.96
C PHE A 5 -23.42 -22.72 -51.13
N HIS A 6 -22.67 -21.80 -51.75
CA HIS A 6 -21.67 -21.02 -51.02
C HIS A 6 -22.29 -19.99 -50.08
N LEU A 7 -23.46 -19.46 -50.40
CA LEU A 7 -24.18 -18.48 -49.55
C LEU A 7 -24.76 -19.16 -48.30
N ILE A 8 -25.22 -20.42 -48.45
CA ILE A 8 -25.77 -21.24 -47.33
C ILE A 8 -24.60 -21.69 -46.39
N LEU A 9 -23.41 -21.98 -46.91
CA LEU A 9 -22.23 -22.29 -46.11
C LEU A 9 -21.69 -21.06 -45.37
N LEU A 10 -21.77 -19.87 -45.95
CA LEU A 10 -21.41 -18.61 -45.31
C LEU A 10 -22.44 -18.19 -44.25
N LEU A 11 -23.72 -18.48 -44.40
CA LEU A 11 -24.75 -18.22 -43.41
C LEU A 11 -24.71 -19.19 -42.21
N ASN A 12 -24.20 -20.40 -42.39
CA ASN A 12 -24.01 -21.35 -41.28
C ASN A 12 -22.72 -21.10 -40.45
N SER A 13 -21.81 -20.26 -40.91
CA SER A 13 -20.61 -19.90 -40.15
C SER A 13 -20.83 -18.70 -39.22
N ILE A 14 -21.97 -17.99 -39.33
CA ILE A 14 -22.40 -17.02 -38.31
C ILE A 14 -23.20 -17.79 -37.24
N HIS A 15 -22.56 -18.73 -36.59
CA HIS A 15 -22.96 -19.09 -35.24
C HIS A 15 -22.63 -17.87 -34.38
N CYS A 16 -23.55 -16.93 -34.31
CA CYS A 16 -23.67 -16.04 -33.18
C CYS A 16 -23.69 -16.95 -31.95
N PHE A 17 -22.54 -17.18 -31.33
CA PHE A 17 -22.51 -17.64 -29.96
C PHE A 17 -23.22 -16.56 -29.15
N SER A 18 -24.54 -16.68 -29.03
CA SER A 18 -25.29 -15.99 -28.01
C SER A 18 -24.63 -16.37 -26.70
N GLN A 19 -23.80 -15.47 -26.19
CA GLN A 19 -23.18 -15.68 -24.89
C GLN A 19 -24.32 -15.64 -23.89
N ILE A 20 -24.58 -16.77 -23.23
CA ILE A 20 -25.58 -16.85 -22.20
C ILE A 20 -25.07 -16.03 -21.03
N GLN A 21 -25.69 -14.87 -20.87
CA GLN A 21 -25.41 -13.89 -19.81
C GLN A 21 -26.36 -14.18 -18.65
N LEU A 22 -25.80 -14.29 -17.44
CA LEU A 22 -26.60 -14.32 -16.23
C LEU A 22 -26.86 -12.89 -15.78
N GLU A 23 -28.10 -12.47 -15.65
CA GLU A 23 -28.49 -11.21 -15.01
C GLU A 23 -28.96 -11.47 -13.59
N VAL A 24 -28.44 -10.67 -12.63
CA VAL A 24 -28.79 -10.72 -11.23
C VAL A 24 -29.16 -9.35 -10.68
N GLN A 25 -30.02 -9.34 -9.66
CA GLN A 25 -30.57 -8.09 -9.12
C GLN A 25 -29.63 -7.41 -8.12
N HIS A 26 -28.81 -8.19 -7.40
CA HIS A 26 -27.95 -7.64 -6.36
C HIS A 26 -26.64 -7.08 -6.88
N ARG A 27 -26.44 -5.76 -6.65
CA ARG A 27 -25.17 -5.07 -6.95
C ARG A 27 -23.96 -5.72 -6.27
N ASN A 28 -24.13 -6.35 -5.12
CA ASN A 28 -23.06 -6.95 -4.34
C ASN A 28 -22.95 -8.47 -4.54
N ALA A 29 -23.55 -9.03 -5.59
CA ALA A 29 -23.44 -10.46 -5.87
C ALA A 29 -22.01 -10.95 -5.74
N LEU A 30 -21.82 -12.03 -4.98
CA LEU A 30 -20.55 -12.72 -4.84
C LEU A 30 -20.36 -13.68 -6.00
N PHE A 31 -19.12 -13.88 -6.43
CA PHE A 31 -18.79 -14.78 -7.50
C PHE A 31 -17.40 -15.36 -7.32
N PHE A 32 -17.20 -16.60 -7.68
CA PHE A 32 -15.95 -17.31 -7.49
C PHE A 32 -15.90 -18.52 -8.41
N TYR A 33 -14.75 -19.18 -8.48
CA TYR A 33 -14.63 -20.50 -9.06
C TYR A 33 -14.68 -21.54 -7.95
N ASP A 34 -15.60 -22.48 -8.06
CA ASP A 34 -15.69 -23.58 -7.13
C ASP A 34 -14.82 -24.75 -7.62
N GLU A 35 -13.71 -24.97 -6.95
CA GLU A 35 -12.72 -26.00 -7.26
C GLU A 35 -13.27 -27.42 -7.07
N VAL A 36 -14.28 -27.60 -6.22
CA VAL A 36 -14.84 -28.93 -5.91
C VAL A 36 -15.72 -29.45 -7.05
N ILE A 37 -16.56 -28.55 -7.59
CA ILE A 37 -17.45 -28.88 -8.70
C ILE A 37 -16.95 -28.40 -10.07
N ASN A 38 -15.80 -27.72 -10.11
CA ASN A 38 -15.19 -27.14 -11.32
C ASN A 38 -16.17 -26.23 -12.10
N ARG A 39 -16.78 -25.24 -11.39
CA ARG A 39 -17.75 -24.32 -11.98
C ARG A 39 -17.56 -22.89 -11.48
N PHE A 40 -17.81 -21.94 -12.35
CA PHE A 40 -18.02 -20.56 -11.89
C PHE A 40 -19.37 -20.48 -11.17
N THR A 41 -19.36 -19.89 -10.00
CA THR A 41 -20.53 -19.78 -9.12
C THR A 41 -20.82 -18.32 -8.80
N VAL A 42 -22.11 -17.96 -8.81
CA VAL A 42 -22.61 -16.62 -8.42
C VAL A 42 -23.66 -16.80 -7.34
N ILE A 43 -23.56 -15.98 -6.31
CA ILE A 43 -24.51 -15.88 -5.19
C ILE A 43 -25.09 -14.48 -5.20
N ASP A 44 -26.39 -14.36 -5.42
CA ASP A 44 -27.12 -13.08 -5.38
C ASP A 44 -28.46 -13.17 -4.63
N ASP A 45 -28.93 -14.37 -4.41
CA ASP A 45 -30.19 -14.68 -3.75
C ASP A 45 -29.98 -15.63 -2.57
N SER A 46 -30.79 -15.48 -1.52
CA SER A 46 -30.74 -16.34 -0.33
C SER A 46 -31.38 -17.71 -0.51
N THR A 47 -32.01 -17.97 -1.64
CA THR A 47 -32.70 -19.24 -1.95
C THR A 47 -31.82 -20.24 -2.69
N GLY A 48 -30.70 -19.78 -3.28
CA GLY A 48 -29.84 -20.64 -4.05
C GLY A 48 -28.63 -19.98 -4.67
N ILE A 49 -28.00 -20.70 -5.57
CA ILE A 49 -26.80 -20.27 -6.28
C ILE A 49 -26.93 -20.53 -7.78
N HIS A 50 -26.27 -19.69 -8.56
CA HIS A 50 -26.12 -19.88 -10.00
C HIS A 50 -24.76 -20.49 -10.29
N THR A 51 -24.70 -21.58 -11.05
CA THR A 51 -23.45 -22.22 -11.47
C THR A 51 -23.34 -22.28 -12.98
N TYR A 52 -22.15 -21.97 -13.52
CA TYR A 52 -21.89 -22.06 -14.95
C TYR A 52 -21.17 -23.36 -15.28
N ASN A 53 -21.81 -24.17 -16.11
CA ASN A 53 -21.23 -25.43 -16.57
C ASN A 53 -20.39 -25.17 -17.83
N LEU A 54 -19.08 -25.38 -17.73
CA LEU A 54 -18.12 -25.15 -18.83
C LEU A 54 -18.33 -26.08 -20.03
N LYS A 55 -18.94 -27.28 -19.82
CA LYS A 55 -19.21 -28.25 -20.90
C LYS A 55 -20.46 -27.89 -21.70
N THR A 56 -21.57 -27.65 -21.00
CA THR A 56 -22.84 -27.26 -21.62
C THR A 56 -22.94 -25.79 -21.97
N LYS A 57 -22.05 -24.97 -21.42
CA LYS A 57 -22.00 -23.50 -21.58
C LYS A 57 -23.27 -22.79 -21.12
N ASN A 58 -23.94 -23.33 -20.10
CA ASN A 58 -25.19 -22.80 -19.56
C ASN A 58 -25.05 -22.47 -18.08
N TRP A 59 -25.83 -21.49 -17.62
CA TRP A 59 -26.08 -21.23 -16.22
C TRP A 59 -27.18 -22.15 -15.70
N GLU A 60 -26.98 -22.70 -14.52
CA GLU A 60 -27.92 -23.57 -13.82
C GLU A 60 -28.17 -22.96 -12.44
N PHE A 61 -29.44 -22.81 -12.04
CA PHE A 61 -29.79 -22.44 -10.68
C PHE A 61 -30.03 -23.70 -9.86
N GLN A 62 -29.53 -23.69 -8.62
CA GLN A 62 -29.77 -24.78 -7.66
C GLN A 62 -30.08 -24.21 -6.28
N PRO A 63 -31.06 -24.77 -5.57
CA PRO A 63 -31.32 -24.42 -4.16
C PRO A 63 -30.07 -24.61 -3.32
N TYR A 64 -29.87 -23.70 -2.36
CA TYR A 64 -28.70 -23.74 -1.49
C TYR A 64 -29.02 -23.10 -0.14
N ASP A 65 -28.59 -23.74 0.96
CA ASP A 65 -28.91 -23.29 2.31
C ASP A 65 -27.82 -22.37 2.87
N PHE A 66 -28.21 -21.20 3.33
CA PHE A 66 -27.32 -20.20 3.91
C PHE A 66 -27.51 -20.12 5.42
N HIS A 67 -26.63 -20.74 6.19
CA HIS A 67 -26.61 -20.62 7.65
C HIS A 67 -25.75 -19.44 8.07
N LEU A 68 -26.33 -18.25 8.12
CA LEU A 68 -25.66 -16.98 8.37
C LEU A 68 -26.02 -16.41 9.74
N ASP A 69 -25.00 -15.89 10.44
CA ASP A 69 -25.18 -15.12 11.70
C ASP A 69 -25.40 -13.62 11.43
N ILE A 70 -25.46 -13.22 10.18
CA ILE A 70 -25.65 -11.83 9.73
C ILE A 70 -26.70 -11.79 8.62
N PRO A 71 -27.35 -10.65 8.38
CA PRO A 71 -28.27 -10.49 7.26
C PRO A 71 -27.60 -10.85 5.92
N PHE A 72 -28.34 -11.51 5.03
CA PHE A 72 -27.81 -11.96 3.73
C PHE A 72 -27.22 -10.81 2.90
N ASN A 73 -27.85 -9.64 2.90
CA ASN A 73 -27.33 -8.47 2.22
C ASN A 73 -25.99 -8.00 2.79
N ASP A 74 -25.78 -8.10 4.09
CA ASP A 74 -24.51 -7.79 4.73
C ASP A 74 -23.46 -8.82 4.35
N PHE A 75 -23.81 -10.10 4.30
CA PHE A 75 -22.94 -11.15 3.80
C PHE A 75 -22.47 -10.87 2.37
N LEU A 76 -23.38 -10.54 1.44
CA LEU A 76 -23.01 -10.19 0.07
C LEU A 76 -22.11 -8.93 0.01
N ALA A 77 -22.38 -7.93 0.84
CA ALA A 77 -21.65 -6.66 0.80
C ALA A 77 -20.24 -6.76 1.38
N GLN A 78 -20.05 -7.57 2.42
CA GLN A 78 -18.86 -7.54 3.28
C GLN A 78 -17.97 -8.78 3.13
N SER A 79 -18.44 -9.82 2.45
CA SER A 79 -17.66 -11.04 2.27
C SER A 79 -16.75 -10.95 1.04
N ILE A 80 -15.59 -11.55 1.18
CA ILE A 80 -14.62 -11.79 0.12
C ILE A 80 -14.57 -13.29 -0.12
N ALA A 81 -14.87 -13.72 -1.34
CA ALA A 81 -14.72 -15.11 -1.72
C ALA A 81 -13.25 -15.48 -1.88
N VAL A 82 -12.84 -16.54 -1.23
CA VAL A 82 -11.47 -17.02 -1.19
C VAL A 82 -11.45 -18.45 -1.72
N THR A 83 -11.15 -18.60 -3.00
CA THR A 83 -11.01 -19.92 -3.64
C THR A 83 -9.72 -20.58 -3.19
N ARG A 84 -9.81 -21.85 -2.79
CA ARG A 84 -8.68 -22.66 -2.35
C ARG A 84 -8.52 -23.85 -3.28
N LYS A 85 -7.33 -24.04 -3.84
CA LYS A 85 -7.07 -25.11 -4.79
C LYS A 85 -7.36 -26.50 -4.21
N GLY A 86 -8.23 -27.25 -4.88
CA GLY A 86 -8.66 -28.58 -4.47
C GLY A 86 -9.44 -28.63 -3.15
N LYS A 87 -9.90 -27.48 -2.62
CA LYS A 87 -10.69 -27.37 -1.38
C LYS A 87 -11.92 -26.49 -1.61
N THR A 88 -12.80 -26.51 -0.62
CA THR A 88 -13.98 -25.64 -0.57
C THR A 88 -13.60 -24.15 -0.51
N THR A 89 -14.39 -23.31 -1.14
CA THR A 89 -14.25 -21.84 -1.05
C THR A 89 -14.62 -21.34 0.34
N LEU A 90 -13.86 -20.37 0.85
CA LEU A 90 -14.20 -19.65 2.07
C LEU A 90 -14.72 -18.26 1.73
N PHE A 91 -15.63 -17.78 2.56
CA PHE A 91 -16.07 -16.37 2.56
C PHE A 91 -15.58 -15.71 3.83
N VAL A 92 -14.71 -14.73 3.66
CA VAL A 92 -14.06 -14.01 4.76
C VAL A 92 -14.70 -12.64 4.89
N ASP A 93 -15.18 -12.30 6.10
CA ASP A 93 -15.69 -10.94 6.39
C ASP A 93 -14.59 -9.89 6.23
N GLU A 94 -14.87 -8.84 5.47
CA GLU A 94 -13.90 -7.79 5.13
C GLU A 94 -13.31 -7.08 6.37
N GLY A 95 -13.94 -7.12 7.49
CA GLY A 95 -13.45 -6.47 8.71
C GLY A 95 -12.58 -7.36 9.60
N CYS A 96 -12.35 -8.60 9.21
CA CYS A 96 -11.80 -9.67 10.05
C CYS A 96 -12.80 -10.24 11.06
N GLY A 97 -12.81 -11.53 11.18
CA GLY A 97 -13.55 -12.29 12.19
C GLY A 97 -14.30 -13.44 11.56
N ILE A 98 -15.45 -13.20 11.01
CA ILE A 98 -16.33 -14.27 10.53
C ILE A 98 -15.78 -14.93 9.28
N ILE A 99 -15.77 -16.27 9.27
CA ILE A 99 -15.47 -17.10 8.11
C ILE A 99 -16.58 -18.10 7.90
N TYR A 100 -17.11 -18.11 6.67
CA TYR A 100 -18.04 -19.15 6.23
C TYR A 100 -17.34 -20.07 5.24
N GLU A 101 -17.65 -21.34 5.32
CA GLU A 101 -17.22 -22.36 4.35
C GLU A 101 -18.36 -22.72 3.42
N PHE A 102 -18.05 -22.73 2.10
CA PHE A 102 -18.97 -23.13 1.05
C PHE A 102 -18.96 -24.65 0.90
N GLY A 103 -19.88 -25.29 1.58
CA GLY A 103 -20.07 -26.73 1.51
C GLY A 103 -20.84 -27.19 0.27
N LYS A 104 -21.12 -28.47 0.16
CA LYS A 104 -21.81 -29.06 -1.01
C LYS A 104 -23.27 -28.57 -1.14
N HIS A 105 -23.97 -28.37 -0.03
CA HIS A 105 -25.39 -28.04 0.00
C HIS A 105 -25.71 -26.81 0.85
N SER A 106 -24.77 -26.39 1.67
CA SER A 106 -24.97 -25.28 2.58
C SER A 106 -23.70 -24.49 2.85
N LEU A 107 -23.87 -23.21 3.15
CA LEU A 107 -22.87 -22.34 3.70
C LEU A 107 -22.96 -22.37 5.22
N SER A 108 -21.84 -22.58 5.90
CA SER A 108 -21.82 -22.61 7.36
C SER A 108 -20.63 -21.85 7.93
N ARG A 109 -20.80 -21.27 9.08
CA ARG A 109 -19.72 -20.62 9.82
C ARG A 109 -18.75 -21.65 10.38
N ILE A 110 -17.45 -21.39 10.26
CA ILE A 110 -16.40 -22.30 10.74
C ILE A 110 -15.49 -21.71 11.80
N ASP A 111 -15.46 -20.38 11.98
CA ASP A 111 -14.65 -19.71 12.99
C ASP A 111 -15.37 -19.61 14.35
N ASN A 112 -14.56 -19.46 15.42
CA ASN A 112 -15.03 -19.18 16.77
C ASN A 112 -14.90 -17.70 17.17
N SER A 113 -14.44 -16.87 16.25
CA SER A 113 -14.10 -15.47 16.50
C SER A 113 -15.33 -14.59 16.65
N PHE A 114 -15.20 -13.48 17.32
CA PHE A 114 -16.16 -12.39 17.20
C PHE A 114 -15.79 -11.47 16.04
N ARG A 115 -16.71 -10.68 15.57
CA ARG A 115 -16.51 -9.77 14.45
C ARG A 115 -15.64 -8.59 14.87
N HIS A 116 -14.33 -8.68 14.62
CA HIS A 116 -13.31 -7.72 15.11
C HIS A 116 -13.43 -6.33 14.52
N LYS A 117 -13.88 -6.18 13.30
CA LYS A 117 -13.98 -4.91 12.57
C LYS A 117 -12.68 -4.08 12.57
N ASN A 118 -11.54 -4.76 12.58
CA ASN A 118 -10.23 -4.15 12.81
C ASN A 118 -9.40 -3.94 11.56
N GLN A 119 -9.70 -4.62 10.46
CA GLN A 119 -8.89 -4.62 9.25
C GLN A 119 -9.70 -4.42 7.97
N TYR A 120 -10.65 -3.48 7.98
CA TYR A 120 -11.40 -3.14 6.77
C TYR A 120 -10.47 -2.71 5.63
N SER A 121 -10.79 -3.16 4.43
CA SER A 121 -10.00 -2.88 3.24
C SER A 121 -8.54 -3.36 3.36
N SER A 122 -8.31 -4.43 4.11
CA SER A 122 -7.02 -5.13 4.15
C SER A 122 -6.73 -5.80 2.81
N THR A 123 -5.48 -6.16 2.60
CA THR A 123 -5.09 -7.13 1.58
C THR A 123 -5.38 -8.52 2.10
N VAL A 124 -6.33 -9.23 1.49
CA VAL A 124 -6.66 -10.62 1.84
C VAL A 124 -6.01 -11.55 0.84
N PHE A 125 -5.47 -12.66 1.30
CA PHE A 125 -4.89 -13.72 0.46
C PHE A 125 -4.93 -15.06 1.17
N VAL A 126 -4.68 -16.15 0.44
CA VAL A 126 -4.62 -17.51 1.00
C VAL A 126 -3.22 -18.07 0.84
N ARG A 127 -2.76 -18.74 1.87
CA ARG A 127 -1.49 -19.47 1.83
C ARG A 127 -1.65 -20.77 2.62
N ASN A 128 -1.20 -21.89 2.04
CA ASN A 128 -1.33 -23.23 2.63
C ASN A 128 -2.78 -23.64 2.97
N GLY A 129 -3.75 -23.00 2.34
CA GLY A 129 -5.17 -23.24 2.61
C GLY A 129 -5.82 -22.34 3.64
N ASP A 130 -5.05 -21.51 4.35
CA ASP A 130 -5.56 -20.60 5.37
C ASP A 130 -5.61 -19.16 4.89
N PRO A 131 -6.64 -18.40 5.24
CA PRO A 131 -6.75 -16.96 4.94
C PRO A 131 -5.77 -16.12 5.76
N TYR A 132 -5.21 -15.11 5.10
CA TYR A 132 -4.36 -14.08 5.69
C TYR A 132 -4.90 -12.72 5.35
N MET A 133 -4.69 -11.75 6.24
CA MET A 133 -4.95 -10.34 6.01
C MET A 133 -3.72 -9.50 6.31
N PHE A 134 -3.42 -8.51 5.49
CA PHE A 134 -2.38 -7.53 5.74
C PHE A 134 -2.93 -6.10 5.69
N GLY A 135 -2.56 -5.30 6.68
CA GLY A 135 -2.95 -3.90 6.73
C GLY A 135 -4.43 -3.73 7.08
N GLY A 136 -5.09 -2.76 6.45
CA GLY A 136 -6.49 -2.42 6.72
C GLY A 136 -6.64 -1.20 7.63
N TYR A 137 -7.90 -0.87 7.93
CA TYR A 137 -8.29 0.22 8.83
C TYR A 137 -9.36 -0.27 9.80
N GLY A 138 -9.27 0.11 11.03
CA GLY A 138 -10.28 -0.19 12.05
C GLY A 138 -9.82 0.30 13.40
N LEU A 139 -10.76 0.43 14.35
CA LEU A 139 -10.48 0.99 15.65
C LEU A 139 -9.65 2.27 15.57
N PHE A 140 -10.08 3.18 14.68
CA PHE A 140 -9.52 4.52 14.43
C PHE A 140 -8.07 4.56 13.96
N SER A 141 -7.49 3.45 13.46
CA SER A 141 -6.11 3.46 12.95
C SER A 141 -5.90 2.56 11.75
N PHE A 142 -4.94 2.94 10.90
CA PHE A 142 -4.42 2.09 9.84
C PHE A 142 -3.49 1.02 10.42
N LYS A 143 -3.42 -0.14 9.77
CA LYS A 143 -2.63 -1.28 10.21
C LYS A 143 -1.48 -1.56 9.24
N ASN A 144 -0.41 -2.20 9.75
CA ASN A 144 0.71 -2.73 8.97
C ASN A 144 1.20 -4.09 9.48
N PHE A 145 0.30 -4.85 10.02
CA PHE A 145 0.57 -6.20 10.49
C PHE A 145 -0.27 -7.21 9.70
N PHE A 146 0.12 -8.48 9.81
CA PHE A 146 -0.65 -9.60 9.33
C PHE A 146 -1.49 -10.19 10.45
N THR A 147 -2.68 -10.66 10.07
CA THR A 147 -3.41 -11.69 10.79
C THR A 147 -3.57 -12.90 9.89
N HIS A 148 -3.59 -14.08 10.46
CA HIS A 148 -3.90 -15.31 9.74
C HIS A 148 -4.94 -16.09 10.52
N PHE A 149 -5.81 -16.76 9.81
CA PHE A 149 -6.78 -17.67 10.37
C PHE A 149 -6.14 -19.06 10.47
N ASP A 150 -6.14 -19.63 11.66
CA ASP A 150 -5.73 -21.00 11.88
C ASP A 150 -6.98 -21.89 11.79
N SER A 151 -7.04 -22.74 10.77
CA SER A 151 -8.20 -23.60 10.53
C SER A 151 -8.34 -24.71 11.57
N ALA A 152 -7.29 -25.08 12.31
CA ALA A 152 -7.34 -26.06 13.39
C ALA A 152 -7.93 -25.45 14.67
N GLU A 153 -7.44 -24.28 15.05
CA GLU A 153 -7.91 -23.53 16.23
C GLU A 153 -9.21 -22.76 15.95
N LYS A 154 -9.55 -22.53 14.69
CA LYS A 154 -10.70 -21.72 14.25
C LYS A 154 -10.67 -20.27 14.73
N GLU A 155 -9.47 -19.72 14.88
CA GLU A 155 -9.22 -18.39 15.42
C GLU A 155 -8.22 -17.60 14.57
N TRP A 156 -8.26 -16.26 14.74
CA TRP A 156 -7.33 -15.37 14.08
C TRP A 156 -6.13 -15.04 14.97
N PHE A 157 -4.92 -15.20 14.43
CA PHE A 157 -3.66 -14.90 15.09
C PHE A 157 -2.90 -13.79 14.38
N LYS A 158 -2.28 -12.92 15.17
CA LYS A 158 -1.36 -11.91 14.65
C LYS A 158 -0.02 -12.53 14.34
N LEU A 159 0.45 -12.37 13.08
CA LEU A 159 1.77 -12.82 12.68
C LEU A 159 2.84 -11.79 13.08
N ILE A 160 3.88 -12.27 13.74
CA ILE A 160 5.05 -11.45 14.07
C ILE A 160 5.96 -11.35 12.86
N VAL A 161 6.20 -10.14 12.38
CA VAL A 161 7.10 -9.82 11.27
C VAL A 161 8.20 -8.91 11.77
N LEU A 162 9.44 -9.25 11.49
CA LEU A 162 10.63 -8.51 11.92
C LEU A 162 11.08 -7.47 10.88
N GLY A 163 11.85 -6.50 11.34
CA GLY A 163 12.49 -5.50 10.49
C GLY A 163 11.57 -4.37 10.02
N VAL A 164 12.03 -3.70 8.97
CA VAL A 164 11.32 -2.55 8.36
C VAL A 164 10.04 -3.04 7.68
N LYS A 165 8.94 -2.33 7.90
CA LYS A 165 7.62 -2.64 7.37
C LYS A 165 7.09 -1.49 6.52
N PRO A 166 6.16 -1.76 5.57
CA PRO A 166 5.39 -0.70 4.93
C PRO A 166 4.68 0.18 5.96
N LYS A 167 4.51 1.46 5.67
CA LYS A 167 3.65 2.33 6.49
C LYS A 167 2.25 1.72 6.62
N PRO A 168 1.55 1.93 7.76
CA PRO A 168 0.19 1.47 7.96
C PRO A 168 -0.72 1.91 6.81
N ARG A 169 -1.48 0.97 6.23
CA ARG A 169 -2.29 1.23 5.03
C ARG A 169 -3.48 0.31 4.87
N ARG A 170 -4.46 0.80 4.14
CA ARG A 170 -5.57 0.02 3.59
C ARG A 170 -5.56 0.12 2.07
N ALA A 171 -6.36 -0.70 1.43
CA ALA A 171 -6.60 -0.62 -0.01
C ALA A 171 -5.33 -0.77 -0.88
N ALA A 172 -4.28 -1.42 -0.39
CA ALA A 172 -3.14 -1.74 -1.21
C ALA A 172 -3.51 -2.75 -2.29
N THR A 173 -3.03 -2.51 -3.50
CA THR A 173 -3.05 -3.50 -4.57
C THR A 173 -2.07 -4.61 -4.23
N SER A 174 -2.43 -5.86 -4.47
CA SER A 174 -1.57 -6.97 -4.11
C SER A 174 -1.52 -8.06 -5.16
N VAL A 175 -0.38 -8.72 -5.25
CA VAL A 175 -0.21 -9.96 -6.03
C VAL A 175 0.50 -10.97 -5.16
N LEU A 176 -0.13 -12.13 -4.98
CA LEU A 176 0.46 -13.25 -4.28
C LEU A 176 1.25 -14.12 -5.27
N THR A 177 2.40 -14.59 -4.84
CA THR A 177 3.17 -15.63 -5.53
C THR A 177 3.52 -16.73 -4.52
N LYS A 178 3.98 -17.87 -4.97
CA LYS A 178 4.34 -19.00 -4.09
C LYS A 178 5.21 -18.55 -2.90
N ASP A 179 6.19 -17.70 -3.14
CA ASP A 179 7.23 -17.35 -2.16
C ASP A 179 7.05 -15.95 -1.55
N ALA A 180 6.16 -15.13 -2.10
CA ALA A 180 6.06 -13.73 -1.70
C ALA A 180 4.68 -13.11 -1.91
N LEU A 181 4.37 -12.13 -1.06
CA LEU A 181 3.30 -11.16 -1.29
C LEU A 181 3.91 -9.85 -1.76
N PHE A 182 3.45 -9.36 -2.89
CA PHE A 182 3.76 -8.01 -3.38
C PHE A 182 2.61 -7.08 -3.06
N ILE A 183 2.91 -5.89 -2.58
CA ILE A 183 1.92 -4.82 -2.37
C ILE A 183 2.36 -3.54 -3.05
N PHE A 184 1.40 -2.83 -3.60
CA PHE A 184 1.59 -1.59 -4.35
C PHE A 184 0.62 -0.54 -3.85
N GLY A 185 1.11 0.67 -3.57
CA GLY A 185 0.27 1.80 -3.20
C GLY A 185 -0.55 1.59 -1.93
N GLY A 186 -1.84 1.89 -2.02
CA GLY A 186 -2.77 1.92 -0.89
C GLY A 186 -2.89 3.30 -0.26
N VAL A 187 -3.70 3.41 0.77
CA VAL A 187 -4.03 4.66 1.48
C VAL A 187 -3.69 4.52 2.95
N GLY A 188 -3.07 5.52 3.52
CA GLY A 188 -2.73 5.57 4.95
C GLY A 188 -2.51 6.99 5.44
N GLU A 189 -2.13 7.12 6.69
CA GLU A 189 -1.91 8.40 7.33
C GLU A 189 -0.44 8.80 7.31
N VAL A 190 -0.18 10.06 6.96
CA VAL A 190 1.14 10.70 7.02
C VAL A 190 0.95 12.11 7.54
N SER A 191 1.54 12.43 8.71
CA SER A 191 1.43 13.75 9.35
C SER A 191 -0.02 14.20 9.47
N GLU A 192 -0.87 13.34 10.09
CA GLU A 192 -2.30 13.59 10.36
C GLU A 192 -3.20 13.73 9.10
N HIS A 193 -2.64 13.49 7.91
CA HIS A 193 -3.38 13.53 6.67
C HIS A 193 -3.46 12.15 6.00
N VAL A 194 -4.64 11.80 5.54
CA VAL A 194 -4.84 10.59 4.74
C VAL A 194 -4.33 10.83 3.32
N ARG A 195 -3.38 10.00 2.87
CA ARG A 195 -2.74 10.09 1.55
C ARG A 195 -2.62 8.72 0.89
N SER A 196 -2.62 8.72 -0.43
CA SER A 196 -2.25 7.55 -1.21
C SER A 196 -0.73 7.38 -1.23
N PHE A 197 -0.28 6.12 -1.15
CA PHE A 197 1.12 5.77 -1.27
C PHE A 197 1.45 5.39 -2.72
N ASN A 198 2.70 5.60 -3.09
CA ASN A 198 3.26 5.20 -4.38
C ASN A 198 4.44 4.23 -4.24
N ASP A 199 4.65 3.67 -3.05
CA ASP A 199 5.71 2.71 -2.79
C ASP A 199 5.28 1.27 -3.11
N CYS A 200 6.29 0.47 -3.45
CA CYS A 200 6.13 -0.94 -3.77
C CYS A 200 6.96 -1.79 -2.81
N TRP A 201 6.38 -2.86 -2.30
CA TRP A 201 6.98 -3.73 -1.30
C TRP A 201 6.80 -5.20 -1.64
N LYS A 202 7.77 -6.01 -1.23
CA LYS A 202 7.73 -7.47 -1.29
C LYS A 202 7.90 -8.04 0.11
N PHE A 203 6.97 -8.86 0.54
CA PHE A 203 7.10 -9.70 1.72
C PHE A 203 7.56 -11.10 1.30
N SER A 204 8.66 -11.57 1.86
CA SER A 204 9.16 -12.93 1.65
C SER A 204 8.63 -13.84 2.75
N PHE A 205 7.90 -14.89 2.38
CA PHE A 205 7.42 -15.88 3.33
C PHE A 205 8.54 -16.78 3.87
N THR A 206 9.65 -16.91 3.14
CA THR A 206 10.79 -17.72 3.56
C THR A 206 11.58 -17.04 4.68
N THR A 207 11.80 -15.73 4.54
CA THR A 207 12.60 -14.95 5.53
C THR A 207 11.74 -14.20 6.53
N ASN A 208 10.42 -14.18 6.34
CA ASN A 208 9.46 -13.44 7.16
C ASN A 208 9.77 -11.94 7.27
N THR A 209 10.26 -11.34 6.17
CA THR A 209 10.69 -9.95 6.11
C THR A 209 10.12 -9.19 4.92
N TRP A 210 9.98 -7.88 5.07
CA TRP A 210 9.64 -6.96 4.00
C TRP A 210 10.89 -6.40 3.32
N LYS A 211 10.79 -6.17 2.02
CA LYS A 211 11.77 -5.42 1.22
C LYS A 211 11.03 -4.37 0.39
N LYS A 212 11.47 -3.10 0.50
CA LYS A 212 11.01 -2.05 -0.40
C LYS A 212 11.59 -2.28 -1.80
N LEU A 213 10.76 -2.20 -2.83
CA LEU A 213 11.14 -2.44 -4.23
C LEU A 213 11.40 -1.14 -4.98
N GLY A 214 10.66 -0.08 -4.63
CA GLY A 214 10.79 1.22 -5.29
C GLY A 214 9.49 2.01 -5.31
N ILE A 215 9.34 2.84 -6.34
CA ILE A 215 8.20 3.72 -6.55
C ILE A 215 7.34 3.16 -7.68
N LEU A 216 6.02 3.12 -7.46
CA LEU A 216 5.03 2.68 -8.42
C LEU A 216 5.07 3.54 -9.70
N ASN A 217 4.97 2.90 -10.85
CA ASN A 217 4.86 3.59 -12.13
C ASN A 217 3.62 4.52 -12.12
N PRO A 218 3.75 5.81 -12.48
CA PRO A 218 2.64 6.76 -12.45
C PRO A 218 1.43 6.37 -13.31
N GLU A 219 1.62 5.52 -14.31
CA GLU A 219 0.51 5.01 -15.13
C GLU A 219 -0.36 3.98 -14.41
N ILE A 220 0.15 3.39 -13.31
CA ILE A 220 -0.58 2.41 -12.51
C ILE A 220 -1.27 3.13 -11.35
N PRO A 221 -2.58 3.00 -11.20
CA PRO A 221 -3.31 3.62 -10.10
C PRO A 221 -2.76 3.20 -8.73
N GLN A 222 -2.62 4.16 -7.82
CA GLN A 222 -2.17 3.90 -6.45
C GLN A 222 -3.19 3.09 -5.64
N VAL A 223 -4.45 3.12 -6.06
CA VAL A 223 -5.55 2.40 -5.44
C VAL A 223 -6.52 1.92 -6.51
N PHE A 224 -6.86 0.64 -6.45
CA PHE A 224 -7.92 0.03 -7.24
C PHE A 224 -9.10 -0.34 -6.34
N PHE A 225 -10.21 0.35 -6.45
CA PHE A 225 -11.33 0.17 -5.52
C PHE A 225 -12.21 -1.06 -5.80
N TRP A 226 -12.18 -1.61 -7.02
CA TRP A 226 -13.20 -2.54 -7.48
C TRP A 226 -12.80 -4.01 -7.55
N SER A 227 -11.51 -4.32 -7.36
CA SER A 227 -10.94 -5.65 -7.61
C SER A 227 -11.00 -6.64 -6.44
N ARG A 228 -11.69 -6.31 -5.33
CA ARG A 228 -11.46 -6.98 -4.05
C ARG A 228 -12.33 -8.16 -3.70
N LYS A 229 -13.40 -8.41 -4.44
CA LYS A 229 -14.39 -9.43 -4.02
C LYS A 229 -13.97 -10.87 -4.28
N ASN A 230 -12.91 -11.08 -5.05
CA ASN A 230 -12.45 -12.42 -5.39
C ASN A 230 -10.95 -12.53 -5.29
N LEU A 231 -10.53 -13.52 -4.53
CA LEU A 231 -9.14 -13.91 -4.42
C LEU A 231 -9.06 -15.38 -4.79
N ILE A 232 -8.14 -15.70 -5.66
CA ILE A 232 -7.83 -17.07 -6.00
C ILE A 232 -6.54 -17.41 -5.28
N GLN A 233 -6.55 -18.49 -4.52
CA GLN A 233 -5.31 -19.06 -4.00
C GLN A 233 -4.52 -19.57 -5.18
N ASP A 234 -3.27 -19.15 -5.25
CA ASP A 234 -2.41 -19.64 -6.28
C ASP A 234 -1.12 -20.23 -5.78
N ASP A 235 -0.85 -21.41 -6.31
CA ASP A 235 0.46 -22.03 -6.21
C ASP A 235 1.38 -21.66 -7.38
N LEU A 236 0.85 -21.13 -8.47
CA LEU A 236 1.56 -20.98 -9.72
C LEU A 236 1.06 -19.78 -10.53
N ASP A 237 1.84 -18.70 -10.54
CA ASP A 237 1.76 -17.63 -11.55
C ASP A 237 0.37 -17.03 -11.86
N ASN A 238 -0.54 -16.93 -10.88
CA ASN A 238 -1.82 -16.31 -11.08
C ASN A 238 -1.67 -14.85 -11.44
N VAL A 239 -2.29 -14.56 -12.51
CA VAL A 239 -2.40 -13.24 -13.05
C VAL A 239 -3.58 -12.56 -12.38
N THR A 240 -3.30 -11.52 -11.63
CA THR A 240 -4.35 -10.68 -11.05
C THR A 240 -4.64 -9.53 -11.99
N TYR A 241 -5.93 -9.39 -12.35
CA TYR A 241 -6.40 -8.27 -13.17
C TYR A 241 -6.97 -7.18 -12.29
N TYR A 242 -6.52 -5.96 -12.54
CA TYR A 242 -7.05 -4.75 -11.93
C TYR A 242 -7.67 -3.87 -13.00
N LEU A 243 -8.82 -3.28 -12.69
CA LEU A 243 -9.58 -2.52 -13.65
C LEU A 243 -9.68 -1.04 -13.25
N THR A 244 -9.59 -0.21 -14.26
CA THR A 244 -10.09 1.16 -14.23
C THR A 244 -11.18 1.29 -15.30
N PRO A 245 -11.95 2.40 -15.38
CA PRO A 245 -12.95 2.56 -16.42
C PRO A 245 -12.44 2.39 -17.85
N GLU A 246 -11.14 2.68 -18.09
CA GLU A 246 -10.57 2.70 -19.44
C GLU A 246 -9.52 1.62 -19.69
N ARG A 247 -9.02 0.95 -18.64
CA ARG A 247 -7.86 0.06 -18.74
C ARG A 247 -8.00 -1.18 -17.86
N ILE A 248 -7.40 -2.27 -18.32
CA ILE A 248 -7.16 -3.47 -17.53
C ILE A 248 -5.65 -3.60 -17.33
N PHE A 249 -5.24 -3.82 -16.10
CA PHE A 249 -3.84 -4.02 -15.71
C PHE A 249 -3.66 -5.48 -15.30
N GLU A 250 -2.75 -6.15 -15.99
CA GLU A 250 -2.27 -7.49 -15.62
C GLU A 250 -0.91 -7.33 -14.96
N LEU A 251 -0.83 -7.54 -13.65
CA LEU A 251 0.41 -7.32 -12.89
C LEU A 251 1.22 -8.61 -12.77
N ARG A 252 2.49 -8.57 -13.20
CA ARG A 252 3.48 -9.64 -13.12
C ARG A 252 4.68 -9.20 -12.29
N PRO A 253 4.59 -9.21 -10.96
CA PRO A 253 5.61 -8.57 -10.12
C PRO A 253 6.95 -9.30 -10.10
N LYS A 254 7.02 -10.60 -10.41
CA LYS A 254 8.28 -11.34 -10.51
C LYS A 254 9.19 -10.78 -11.61
N SER A 255 8.60 -10.39 -12.75
CA SER A 255 9.31 -9.77 -13.87
C SER A 255 9.30 -8.24 -13.81
N ASN A 256 8.68 -7.64 -12.80
CA ASN A 256 8.45 -6.20 -12.71
C ASN A 256 7.71 -5.63 -13.94
N THR A 257 6.74 -6.37 -14.49
CA THR A 257 6.03 -5.99 -15.71
C THR A 257 4.54 -5.88 -15.44
N ALA A 258 3.91 -4.84 -15.92
CA ALA A 258 2.47 -4.71 -16.05
C ALA A 258 2.09 -4.68 -17.53
N ILE A 259 1.13 -5.52 -17.93
CA ILE A 259 0.51 -5.42 -19.25
C ILE A 259 -0.73 -4.56 -19.09
N VAL A 260 -0.80 -3.48 -19.85
CA VAL A 260 -1.91 -2.53 -19.83
C VAL A 260 -2.73 -2.72 -21.09
N TYR A 261 -3.95 -3.20 -20.95
CA TYR A 261 -4.90 -3.34 -22.05
C TYR A 261 -5.81 -2.12 -22.12
N GLN A 262 -6.03 -1.60 -23.34
CA GLN A 262 -6.86 -0.42 -23.61
C GLN A 262 -7.88 -0.75 -24.70
N ASN A 263 -9.13 -0.39 -24.46
CA ASN A 263 -10.20 -0.35 -25.48
C ASN A 263 -11.42 0.35 -24.88
N THR A 264 -12.19 1.04 -25.71
CA THR A 264 -13.44 1.70 -25.36
C THR A 264 -14.56 0.76 -24.91
N LYS A 265 -14.40 -0.56 -25.09
CA LYS A 265 -15.39 -1.58 -24.72
C LYS A 265 -15.23 -2.19 -23.33
N ILE A 266 -14.19 -1.77 -22.57
CA ILE A 266 -13.91 -2.34 -21.24
C ILE A 266 -14.48 -1.52 -20.08
N ASP A 267 -15.00 -0.34 -20.33
CA ASP A 267 -15.59 0.58 -19.35
C ASP A 267 -16.76 0.00 -18.55
N LYS A 268 -17.45 -0.97 -19.13
CA LYS A 268 -18.59 -1.65 -18.50
C LYS A 268 -18.18 -2.73 -17.49
N TYR A 269 -16.94 -3.28 -17.58
CA TYR A 269 -16.51 -4.35 -16.70
C TYR A 269 -16.04 -3.81 -15.36
N GLN A 270 -16.52 -4.43 -14.29
CA GLN A 270 -16.15 -4.07 -12.92
C GLN A 270 -15.21 -5.09 -12.27
N ASN A 271 -15.24 -6.33 -12.76
CA ASN A 271 -14.41 -7.41 -12.22
C ASN A 271 -14.12 -8.47 -13.28
N ILE A 272 -12.94 -9.06 -13.17
CA ILE A 272 -12.51 -10.20 -13.98
C ILE A 272 -11.99 -11.28 -13.04
N LEU A 273 -12.54 -12.47 -13.13
CA LEU A 273 -12.04 -13.65 -12.47
C LEU A 273 -11.51 -14.61 -13.54
N GLN A 274 -10.25 -15.02 -13.43
CA GLN A 274 -9.65 -16.00 -14.34
C GLN A 274 -9.63 -17.37 -13.69
N GLU A 275 -10.03 -18.39 -14.44
CA GLU A 275 -9.77 -19.79 -14.11
C GLU A 275 -9.37 -20.54 -15.37
N GLY A 276 -8.15 -21.06 -15.38
CA GLY A 276 -7.56 -21.70 -16.56
C GLY A 276 -7.67 -20.81 -17.81
N PRO A 277 -8.20 -21.33 -18.92
CA PRO A 277 -8.37 -20.56 -20.15
C PRO A 277 -9.64 -19.69 -20.20
N TYR A 278 -10.42 -19.62 -19.13
CA TYR A 278 -11.68 -18.90 -19.08
C TYR A 278 -11.63 -17.70 -18.17
N LEU A 279 -12.46 -16.71 -18.49
CA LEU A 279 -12.71 -15.51 -17.68
C LEU A 279 -14.19 -15.45 -17.34
N LEU A 280 -14.51 -15.20 -16.07
CA LEU A 280 -15.81 -14.70 -15.65
C LEU A 280 -15.73 -13.19 -15.56
N LEU A 281 -16.55 -12.52 -16.37
CA LEU A 281 -16.60 -11.07 -16.48
C LEU A 281 -17.87 -10.58 -15.77
N ARG A 282 -17.72 -9.62 -14.86
CA ARG A 282 -18.83 -8.93 -14.20
C ARG A 282 -19.01 -7.55 -14.79
N GLU A 283 -20.21 -7.28 -15.25
CA GLU A 283 -20.67 -5.97 -15.73
C GLU A 283 -21.71 -5.40 -14.77
N PHE A 284 -21.76 -4.08 -14.62
CA PHE A 284 -22.84 -3.40 -13.90
C PHE A 284 -23.49 -2.36 -14.79
N ASN A 285 -24.79 -2.44 -14.93
CA ASN A 285 -25.56 -1.49 -15.70
C ASN A 285 -26.14 -0.42 -14.75
N ASN A 286 -25.63 0.79 -14.84
CA ASN A 286 -26.08 1.91 -14.00
C ASN A 286 -27.56 2.28 -14.24
N SER A 287 -28.09 2.09 -15.46
CA SER A 287 -29.47 2.45 -15.80
C SER A 287 -30.48 1.46 -15.20
N THR A 288 -30.16 0.16 -15.25
CA THR A 288 -31.06 -0.91 -14.74
C THR A 288 -30.71 -1.31 -13.29
N GLN A 289 -29.57 -0.86 -12.75
CA GLN A 289 -29.04 -1.25 -11.44
C GLN A 289 -28.78 -2.77 -11.31
N LYS A 290 -28.63 -3.48 -12.43
CA LYS A 290 -28.41 -4.91 -12.48
C LYS A 290 -26.96 -5.25 -12.72
N CYS A 291 -26.51 -6.36 -12.15
CA CYS A 291 -25.25 -7.01 -12.52
C CYS A 291 -25.48 -8.08 -13.57
N SER A 292 -24.52 -8.27 -14.45
CA SER A 292 -24.51 -9.39 -15.35
C SER A 292 -23.16 -10.10 -15.36
N PHE A 293 -23.21 -11.40 -15.56
CA PHE A 293 -22.04 -12.28 -15.56
C PHE A 293 -21.94 -13.03 -16.88
N THR A 294 -20.76 -12.98 -17.47
CA THR A 294 -20.49 -13.64 -18.76
C THR A 294 -19.19 -14.43 -18.67
N VAL A 295 -19.22 -15.71 -19.09
CA VAL A 295 -17.99 -16.53 -19.19
C VAL A 295 -17.46 -16.46 -20.61
N ARG A 296 -16.17 -16.14 -20.77
CA ARG A 296 -15.48 -16.07 -22.07
C ARG A 296 -14.13 -16.77 -22.07
N PRO A 297 -13.70 -17.32 -23.21
CA PRO A 297 -12.31 -17.72 -23.37
C PRO A 297 -11.38 -16.50 -23.25
N LYS A 298 -10.33 -16.64 -22.44
CA LYS A 298 -9.33 -15.57 -22.20
C LYS A 298 -8.75 -15.02 -23.51
N ALA A 299 -8.33 -15.91 -24.41
CA ALA A 299 -7.73 -15.51 -25.68
C ALA A 299 -8.69 -14.69 -26.55
N ALA A 300 -9.99 -15.04 -26.59
CA ALA A 300 -10.98 -14.31 -27.34
C ALA A 300 -11.29 -12.93 -26.73
N PHE A 301 -11.17 -12.80 -25.42
CA PHE A 301 -11.39 -11.53 -24.72
C PHE A 301 -10.25 -10.54 -24.94
N PHE A 302 -8.99 -10.95 -24.75
CA PHE A 302 -7.83 -10.07 -24.82
C PHE A 302 -7.32 -9.81 -26.24
N ARG A 303 -7.52 -10.75 -27.20
CA ARG A 303 -7.02 -10.64 -28.57
C ARG A 303 -7.36 -9.32 -29.28
N PRO A 304 -8.56 -8.77 -29.17
CA PRO A 304 -8.91 -7.51 -29.82
C PRO A 304 -8.44 -6.25 -29.09
N LEU A 305 -7.83 -6.38 -27.91
CA LEU A 305 -7.39 -5.26 -27.10
C LEU A 305 -5.98 -4.82 -27.50
N ILE A 306 -5.77 -3.51 -27.56
CA ILE A 306 -4.43 -2.93 -27.67
C ILE A 306 -3.75 -3.09 -26.32
N SER A 307 -2.53 -3.62 -26.32
CA SER A 307 -1.76 -3.79 -25.08
C SER A 307 -0.37 -3.18 -25.21
N LYS A 308 0.14 -2.69 -24.06
CA LYS A 308 1.53 -2.25 -23.91
C LYS A 308 2.08 -2.82 -22.60
N GLU A 309 3.39 -3.04 -22.58
CA GLU A 309 4.11 -3.44 -21.38
C GLU A 309 4.77 -2.21 -20.73
N ILE A 310 4.65 -2.09 -19.42
CA ILE A 310 5.30 -1.07 -18.62
C ILE A 310 5.90 -1.71 -17.35
N PRO A 311 6.96 -1.15 -16.77
CA PRO A 311 7.43 -1.61 -15.47
C PRO A 311 6.40 -1.26 -14.38
N ILE A 312 6.20 -2.16 -13.41
CA ILE A 312 5.31 -1.90 -12.27
C ILE A 312 5.92 -0.82 -11.37
N TYR A 313 7.22 -0.92 -11.11
CA TYR A 313 7.94 0.02 -10.26
C TYR A 313 9.32 0.33 -10.84
N SER A 314 9.79 1.52 -10.54
CA SER A 314 11.18 1.91 -10.75
C SER A 314 11.91 1.89 -9.40
N ASN A 315 13.19 1.51 -9.43
CA ASN A 315 14.03 1.74 -8.26
C ASN A 315 13.96 3.23 -7.90
N GLU A 316 13.83 3.55 -6.61
CA GLU A 316 14.05 4.93 -6.19
C GLU A 316 15.37 5.34 -6.84
N ASN A 317 15.31 6.35 -7.70
CA ASN A 317 16.51 6.89 -8.30
C ASN A 317 17.46 7.22 -7.15
N LYS A 318 18.37 6.31 -6.86
CA LYS A 318 19.60 6.73 -6.23
C LYS A 318 20.12 7.76 -7.23
N PRO A 319 20.17 9.06 -6.85
CA PRO A 319 20.73 10.06 -7.73
C PRO A 319 22.02 9.43 -8.21
N ASN A 320 22.23 9.47 -9.52
CA ASN A 320 23.38 8.78 -10.11
C ASN A 320 24.59 9.35 -9.39
N VAL A 321 25.06 8.63 -8.35
CA VAL A 321 26.09 9.13 -7.41
C VAL A 321 27.30 9.58 -8.20
N TRP A 322 27.52 8.95 -9.38
CA TRP A 322 28.57 9.32 -10.31
C TRP A 322 28.33 10.67 -11.01
N VAL A 323 27.06 11.02 -11.31
CA VAL A 323 26.72 12.35 -11.86
C VAL A 323 26.85 13.41 -10.76
N ALA A 324 26.39 13.14 -9.55
CA ALA A 324 26.57 14.04 -8.41
C ALA A 324 28.06 14.21 -8.05
N ILE A 325 28.83 13.10 -8.08
CA ILE A 325 30.29 13.13 -7.90
C ILE A 325 30.96 13.91 -9.04
N GLY A 326 30.56 13.70 -10.30
CA GLY A 326 31.08 14.45 -11.45
C GLY A 326 30.80 15.94 -11.36
N ILE A 327 29.59 16.34 -10.99
CA ILE A 327 29.23 17.75 -10.74
C ILE A 327 30.00 18.32 -9.54
N ALA A 328 30.17 17.55 -8.46
CA ALA A 328 30.96 17.95 -7.31
C ALA A 328 32.43 18.14 -7.66
N PHE A 329 33.04 17.28 -8.48
CA PHE A 329 34.41 17.44 -8.96
C PHE A 329 34.57 18.67 -9.88
N ILE A 330 33.60 18.97 -10.74
CA ILE A 330 33.61 20.18 -11.57
C ILE A 330 33.50 21.44 -10.66
N PHE A 331 32.62 21.40 -9.67
CA PHE A 331 32.47 22.50 -8.70
C PHE A 331 33.72 22.67 -7.82
N ILE A 332 34.34 21.60 -7.36
CA ILE A 332 35.59 21.62 -6.60
C ILE A 332 36.72 22.17 -7.49
N GLY A 333 36.81 21.75 -8.75
CA GLY A 333 37.78 22.28 -9.70
C GLY A 333 37.63 23.78 -9.92
N LEU A 334 36.42 24.26 -10.13
CA LEU A 334 36.11 25.70 -10.25
C LEU A 334 36.38 26.47 -8.95
N LEU A 335 36.08 25.91 -7.79
CA LEU A 335 36.39 26.49 -6.49
C LEU A 335 37.89 26.54 -6.22
N VAL A 336 38.65 25.51 -6.56
CA VAL A 336 40.11 25.49 -6.41
C VAL A 336 40.75 26.59 -7.27
N VAL A 337 40.30 26.75 -8.51
CA VAL A 337 40.80 27.83 -9.41
C VAL A 337 40.41 29.23 -8.88
N TRP A 338 39.27 29.37 -8.26
CA TRP A 338 38.77 30.67 -7.75
C TRP A 338 39.28 31.02 -6.35
N PHE A 339 39.65 30.02 -5.52
CA PHE A 339 40.07 30.19 -4.13
C PHE A 339 41.60 30.17 -3.90
N ILE A 340 42.44 29.67 -4.85
CA ILE A 340 43.88 29.69 -4.68
C ILE A 340 44.45 31.10 -4.37
N PRO A 341 43.92 32.23 -4.85
CA PRO A 341 44.43 33.55 -4.48
C PRO A 341 43.90 34.09 -3.13
N LYS A 342 42.91 33.46 -2.48
CA LYS A 342 42.23 33.98 -1.28
C LYS A 342 42.55 33.27 0.04
N LEU A 343 43.41 32.25 0.00
CA LEU A 343 43.78 31.46 1.19
C LEU A 343 44.88 32.12 2.06
N LYS A 344 44.93 33.46 2.11
CA LYS A 344 45.70 34.16 3.16
C LYS A 344 44.72 34.59 4.25
N ASN A 345 44.76 33.87 5.39
CA ASN A 345 44.24 34.21 6.73
C ASN A 345 42.73 34.49 6.83
N ARG A 346 41.91 33.43 6.98
CA ARG A 346 40.67 33.54 7.77
C ARG A 346 40.60 32.36 8.74
N ASN A 347 40.71 32.64 10.02
CA ASN A 347 40.29 31.75 11.09
C ASN A 347 38.76 31.59 10.99
N THR A 348 38.27 30.65 10.16
CA THR A 348 36.83 30.36 10.08
C THR A 348 36.40 29.53 11.27
N LEU A 349 35.42 30.01 11.98
CA LEU A 349 34.78 29.29 13.07
C LEU A 349 33.98 28.12 12.45
N LEU A 350 34.41 26.91 12.70
CA LEU A 350 33.73 25.70 12.25
C LEU A 350 32.84 25.16 13.37
N PHE A 351 31.55 25.30 13.20
CA PHE A 351 30.54 24.67 14.06
C PHE A 351 30.26 23.24 13.59
N SER A 352 30.01 22.35 14.52
CA SER A 352 29.38 21.06 14.20
C SER A 352 27.95 21.31 13.66
N PRO A 353 27.35 20.37 12.91
CA PRO A 353 25.99 20.54 12.40
C PRO A 353 24.96 20.88 13.49
N THR A 354 25.11 20.28 14.67
CA THR A 354 24.21 20.49 15.81
C THR A 354 24.45 21.84 16.48
N GLU A 355 25.71 22.25 16.62
CA GLU A 355 26.06 23.59 17.13
C GLU A 355 25.56 24.70 16.18
N SER A 356 25.64 24.48 14.86
CA SER A 356 25.10 25.41 13.86
C SER A 356 23.58 25.58 14.02
N GLN A 357 22.85 24.49 14.18
CA GLN A 357 21.40 24.52 14.42
C GLN A 357 21.06 25.24 15.72
N LEU A 358 21.85 25.07 16.77
CA LEU A 358 21.70 25.75 18.03
C LEU A 358 21.96 27.25 17.89
N VAL A 359 22.99 27.63 17.16
CA VAL A 359 23.29 29.07 16.86
C VAL A 359 22.14 29.68 16.04
N ASP A 360 21.63 29.00 15.03
CA ASP A 360 20.50 29.47 14.24
C ASP A 360 19.22 29.64 15.06
N LEU A 361 19.00 28.76 16.05
CA LEU A 361 17.89 28.86 16.98
C LEU A 361 18.02 30.09 17.88
N PHE A 362 19.26 30.43 18.38
CA PHE A 362 19.51 31.65 19.13
C PHE A 362 19.33 32.88 18.28
N PHE A 363 19.66 32.84 16.98
CA PHE A 363 19.38 33.95 16.07
C PHE A 363 17.89 34.18 15.87
N ALA A 364 17.14 33.09 15.64
CA ALA A 364 15.70 33.15 15.43
C ALA A 364 14.92 33.65 16.66
N LYS A 365 15.45 33.40 17.86
CA LYS A 365 14.81 33.72 19.15
C LYS A 365 15.54 34.78 19.97
N HIS A 366 16.37 35.58 19.35
CA HIS A 366 17.27 36.53 20.06
C HIS A 366 16.55 37.37 21.12
N ASN A 367 15.40 37.97 20.80
CA ASN A 367 14.65 38.82 21.72
C ASN A 367 13.73 38.10 22.70
N GLN A 368 13.47 36.79 22.47
CA GLN A 368 12.54 36.00 23.28
C GLN A 368 13.27 34.99 24.16
N GLY A 369 14.55 34.72 23.83
CA GLY A 369 15.31 33.61 24.39
C GLY A 369 14.82 32.23 23.90
N VAL A 370 15.62 31.23 24.18
CA VAL A 370 15.36 29.85 23.76
C VAL A 370 14.86 29.03 24.96
N GLU A 371 13.65 28.52 24.86
CA GLU A 371 13.04 27.66 25.87
C GLU A 371 13.72 26.32 25.92
N ILE A 372 13.76 25.67 27.09
CA ILE A 372 14.36 24.37 27.30
C ILE A 372 13.71 23.29 26.41
N ASN A 373 12.43 23.40 26.13
CA ASN A 373 11.73 22.44 25.25
C ASN A 373 12.27 22.47 23.83
N LEU A 374 12.51 23.64 23.26
CA LEU A 374 13.12 23.79 21.93
C LEU A 374 14.55 23.22 21.86
N LEU A 375 15.30 23.34 22.97
CA LEU A 375 16.63 22.70 23.07
C LEU A 375 16.54 21.19 23.18
N ASN A 376 15.52 20.68 23.86
CA ASN A 376 15.28 19.24 23.93
C ASN A 376 14.93 18.67 22.54
N ASP A 377 14.17 19.39 21.73
CA ASP A 377 13.80 18.97 20.37
C ASP A 377 15.02 18.82 19.46
N LEU A 378 16.04 19.70 19.61
CA LEU A 378 17.29 19.60 18.87
C LEU A 378 18.10 18.35 19.18
N VAL A 379 18.00 17.82 20.40
CA VAL A 379 18.78 16.66 20.87
C VAL A 379 17.94 15.38 20.97
N ASN A 380 16.68 15.44 20.58
CA ASN A 380 15.73 14.31 20.64
C ASN A 380 15.94 13.34 19.48
N ILE A 381 16.99 12.56 19.55
CA ILE A 381 17.30 11.51 18.57
C ILE A 381 17.03 10.14 19.21
N GLY A 382 16.07 9.37 18.65
CA GLY A 382 15.82 7.99 19.06
C GLY A 382 14.97 7.82 20.32
N ASP A 383 14.08 8.76 20.63
CA ASP A 383 13.14 8.71 21.77
C ASP A 383 13.82 8.41 23.14
N PRO A 384 14.75 9.26 23.59
CA PRO A 384 15.52 9.04 24.81
C PRO A 384 14.69 9.38 26.06
N SER A 385 15.10 8.83 27.23
CA SER A 385 14.54 9.22 28.53
C SER A 385 14.78 10.70 28.84
N ILE A 386 13.98 11.28 29.73
CA ILE A 386 14.07 12.70 30.16
C ILE A 386 15.48 13.03 30.67
N ASP A 387 16.09 12.11 31.44
CA ASP A 387 17.46 12.32 31.96
C ASP A 387 18.51 12.30 30.86
N THR A 388 18.32 11.47 29.84
CA THR A 388 19.20 11.44 28.66
C THR A 388 19.08 12.73 27.85
N LEU A 389 17.87 13.25 27.63
CA LEU A 389 17.64 14.54 26.98
C LEU A 389 18.34 15.67 27.73
N LYS A 390 18.21 15.72 29.05
CA LYS A 390 18.87 16.71 29.88
C LYS A 390 20.39 16.68 29.71
N LYS A 391 20.99 15.48 29.77
CA LYS A 391 22.45 15.32 29.60
C LYS A 391 22.92 15.77 28.22
N ARG A 392 22.24 15.36 27.16
CA ARG A 392 22.57 15.74 25.77
C ARG A 392 22.49 17.26 25.55
N ARG A 393 21.45 17.90 26.08
CA ARG A 393 21.28 19.35 26.01
C ARG A 393 22.41 20.09 26.75
N GLU A 394 22.72 19.68 27.97
CA GLU A 394 23.80 20.29 28.75
C GLU A 394 25.18 20.12 28.07
N GLN A 395 25.39 18.96 27.43
CA GLN A 395 26.59 18.70 26.65
C GLN A 395 26.67 19.64 25.43
N LEU A 396 25.60 19.77 24.64
CA LEU A 396 25.56 20.64 23.46
C LEU A 396 25.80 22.11 23.82
N LEU A 397 25.19 22.62 24.89
CA LEU A 397 25.44 23.95 25.39
C LEU A 397 26.88 24.18 25.87
N ARG A 398 27.47 23.15 26.49
CA ARG A 398 28.88 23.19 26.93
C ARG A 398 29.84 23.21 25.74
N GLU A 399 29.60 22.39 24.74
CA GLU A 399 30.41 22.32 23.50
C GLU A 399 30.38 23.67 22.80
N LEU A 400 29.21 24.27 22.60
CA LEU A 400 29.09 25.62 22.01
C LEU A 400 29.77 26.68 22.85
N LYS A 401 29.68 26.65 24.21
CA LYS A 401 30.43 27.55 25.10
C LYS A 401 31.95 27.47 24.86
N ILE A 402 32.48 26.23 24.79
CA ILE A 402 33.92 26.00 24.57
C ILE A 402 34.34 26.56 23.21
N THR A 403 33.57 26.28 22.16
CA THR A 403 33.82 26.71 20.78
C THR A 403 33.86 28.24 20.69
N LEU A 404 32.85 28.93 21.25
CA LEU A 404 32.76 30.40 21.24
C LEU A 404 33.79 31.06 22.12
N SER A 405 34.04 30.54 23.33
CA SER A 405 35.05 31.03 24.26
C SER A 405 36.44 31.00 23.62
N LYS A 406 36.82 29.86 23.00
CA LYS A 406 38.10 29.70 22.34
C LYS A 406 38.29 30.63 21.14
N HIS A 407 37.24 30.84 20.35
CA HIS A 407 37.32 31.64 19.13
C HIS A 407 37.34 33.15 19.43
N TYR A 408 36.53 33.61 20.39
CA TYR A 408 36.37 35.06 20.71
C TYR A 408 37.16 35.50 21.94
N GLN A 409 37.90 34.56 22.57
CA GLN A 409 38.65 34.81 23.81
C GLN A 409 37.77 35.41 24.93
N LEU A 410 36.57 34.83 25.10
CA LEU A 410 35.57 35.23 26.09
C LEU A 410 35.58 34.27 27.28
N ASP A 411 35.14 34.74 28.45
CA ASP A 411 34.86 33.86 29.57
C ASP A 411 33.63 32.98 29.20
N GLN A 412 33.69 31.69 29.55
CA GLN A 412 32.59 30.75 29.29
C GLN A 412 31.30 31.16 30.02
N ASN A 413 31.41 31.86 31.15
CA ASN A 413 30.25 32.33 31.90
C ASN A 413 29.54 33.50 31.23
N ASP A 414 30.21 34.25 30.36
CA ASP A 414 29.68 35.42 29.68
C ASP A 414 29.02 35.08 28.33
N ILE A 415 28.89 33.78 27.97
CA ILE A 415 28.35 33.40 26.66
C ILE A 415 26.83 33.31 26.70
N PHE A 416 26.26 32.71 27.75
CA PHE A 416 24.81 32.56 27.90
C PHE A 416 24.33 33.21 29.21
N ARG A 417 23.12 33.81 29.14
CA ARG A 417 22.37 34.30 30.28
C ARG A 417 21.12 33.44 30.45
N GLU A 418 20.86 32.95 31.67
CA GLU A 418 19.68 32.18 32.02
C GLU A 418 18.67 33.02 32.78
N GLU A 419 17.43 33.02 32.38
CA GLU A 419 16.32 33.67 33.06
C GLU A 419 15.17 32.72 33.32
N ARG A 420 14.32 32.98 34.28
CA ARG A 420 13.09 32.25 34.54
C ARG A 420 11.94 32.85 33.76
N MET A 421 11.10 31.99 33.17
CA MET A 421 9.95 32.46 32.42
C MET A 421 8.95 33.19 33.30
N LEU A 422 8.44 34.31 32.86
CA LEU A 422 7.48 35.13 33.62
C LEU A 422 6.14 34.40 33.81
N SER A 423 5.74 33.59 32.85
CA SER A 423 4.48 32.83 32.87
C SER A 423 4.56 31.55 33.72
N ASP A 424 5.73 30.92 33.83
CA ASP A 424 5.98 29.73 34.68
C ASP A 424 7.41 29.77 35.24
N LYS A 425 7.54 30.20 36.47
CA LYS A 425 8.84 30.32 37.15
C LYS A 425 9.64 29.02 37.29
N ARG A 426 9.06 27.88 36.99
CA ARG A 426 9.76 26.59 36.95
C ARG A 426 10.50 26.36 35.63
N MET A 427 10.13 27.09 34.59
CA MET A 427 10.73 27.03 33.27
C MET A 427 11.87 28.01 33.13
N LYS A 428 13.00 27.59 32.54
CA LYS A 428 14.15 28.44 32.21
C LYS A 428 14.18 28.78 30.75
N ILE A 429 14.63 29.97 30.45
CA ILE A 429 14.91 30.49 29.11
C ILE A 429 16.39 30.83 29.05
N ILE A 430 17.03 30.48 27.95
CA ILE A 430 18.46 30.75 27.74
C ILE A 430 18.61 31.79 26.64
N PHE A 431 19.40 32.81 26.91
CA PHE A 431 19.75 33.85 25.96
C PHE A 431 21.23 33.75 25.61
N LEU A 432 21.58 34.08 24.39
CA LEU A 432 22.94 34.38 24.01
C LEU A 432 23.22 35.83 24.44
N ASN A 433 24.34 36.09 25.12
CA ASN A 433 24.69 37.47 25.52
C ASN A 433 24.86 38.37 24.29
N ASP A 434 24.45 39.64 24.40
CA ASP A 434 24.37 40.60 23.29
C ASP A 434 25.73 40.77 22.57
N ASP A 435 26.83 40.86 23.32
CA ASP A 435 28.18 40.99 22.75
C ASP A 435 28.55 39.77 21.88
N VAL A 436 28.21 38.57 22.33
CA VAL A 436 28.46 37.33 21.60
C VAL A 436 27.59 37.27 20.37
N PHE A 437 26.32 37.65 20.50
CA PHE A 437 25.37 37.72 19.39
C PHE A 437 25.85 38.64 18.28
N GLN A 438 26.30 39.88 18.64
CA GLN A 438 26.82 40.86 17.66
C GLN A 438 28.08 40.35 16.94
N LYS A 439 28.96 39.63 17.64
CA LYS A 439 30.17 39.03 17.05
C LYS A 439 29.79 37.91 16.06
N LEU A 440 28.82 37.07 16.40
CA LEU A 440 28.32 36.01 15.52
C LEU A 440 27.56 36.59 14.31
N LEU A 441 26.79 37.68 14.50
CA LEU A 441 26.07 38.35 13.41
C LEU A 441 27.02 38.91 12.35
N LYS A 442 28.15 39.47 12.78
CA LYS A 442 29.22 39.94 11.86
C LYS A 442 29.82 38.78 11.03
N LEU A 443 30.00 37.61 11.65
CA LEU A 443 30.47 36.41 10.96
C LEU A 443 29.49 35.88 9.91
N LYS A 444 28.19 35.93 10.20
CA LYS A 444 27.14 35.48 9.29
C LYS A 444 26.95 36.40 8.07
N LYS A 445 27.38 37.67 8.18
CA LYS A 445 27.32 38.68 7.12
C LYS A 445 28.61 38.77 6.27
N SER A 446 29.68 38.17 6.70
CA SER A 446 30.98 38.12 5.99
C SER A 446 31.19 36.84 5.18
#